data_cc9088ac96c6a0eeef1bf2116fc0fd9c
#
_entry.id   cc9088ac96c6a0eeef1bf2116fc0fd9c
#
_cell.length_a   1.000
_cell.length_b   1.000
_cell.length_c   1.000
_cell.angle_alpha   90.00
_cell.angle_beta   90.00
_cell.angle_gamma   90.00
#
_symmetry.space_group_name_H-M   'P 1'
#
loop_
_entity.id
_entity.type
_entity.pdbx_description
1 polymer ?
#
loop_
_entity_poly.entity_id
_entity_poly.type
_entity_poly.pdbx_seq_one_letter_code
_entity_poly.pdbx_strand_id
1 'polypeptide(L)'
;MVTMGPTIAMGVATTFGVASTGTAISTLSGAAATNAALAWIGGGTLAAGGGGMALGQTLLAFAGPVGWTISGVSLAVSGLVFWISKSNKKTLENIFISAGQRDIKSYELAIVELKERIARVIDERKKLNAAIDVIQTFGTDYSLMTEAQQYELGAYVNLMYSSTQLLTSPIRGLMPKFSINDFYNFLSWKDNKETSDICEEYKKVILMLTNLLYKIELDDKEKIVLWKSLRKNKQILDSMKISSKTFNDEILDIVFEALKFKYERKTY
;
A
#
# COMPACT_ATOMS: atom_id res chain seq x y z
N MET A 1 4.55 5.86 13.74
CA MET A 1 4.35 4.45 13.38
C MET A 1 4.69 4.35 11.89
N VAL A 2 5.81 3.71 11.55
CA VAL A 2 6.22 3.51 10.15
C VAL A 2 5.14 2.66 9.50
N THR A 3 4.52 3.15 8.45
CA THR A 3 3.61 2.35 7.64
C THR A 3 4.45 1.32 6.89
N MET A 4 4.84 0.27 7.60
CA MET A 4 5.39 -0.94 6.98
C MET A 4 4.30 -1.48 6.04
N GLY A 5 4.63 -1.64 4.76
CA GLY A 5 3.71 -2.28 3.84
C GLY A 5 3.28 -3.65 4.40
N PRO A 6 2.08 -4.12 4.07
CA PRO A 6 1.52 -5.36 4.61
C PRO A 6 2.47 -6.55 4.53
N THR A 7 3.29 -6.61 3.49
CA THR A 7 4.28 -7.67 3.29
C THR A 7 5.42 -7.59 4.31
N ILE A 8 5.88 -6.38 4.65
CA ILE A 8 6.90 -6.20 5.69
C ILE A 8 6.29 -6.49 7.06
N ALA A 9 5.07 -6.02 7.32
CA ALA A 9 4.37 -6.33 8.57
C ALA A 9 4.13 -7.84 8.72
N MET A 10 3.70 -8.52 7.66
CA MET A 10 3.58 -9.97 7.63
C MET A 10 4.94 -10.66 7.78
N GLY A 11 5.99 -10.17 7.12
CA GLY A 11 7.35 -10.69 7.26
C GLY A 11 7.89 -10.56 8.67
N VAL A 12 7.69 -9.42 9.33
CA VAL A 12 8.04 -9.23 10.74
C VAL A 12 7.23 -10.15 11.64
N ALA A 13 5.91 -10.24 11.42
CA ALA A 13 5.04 -11.11 12.20
C ALA A 13 5.40 -12.60 12.06
N THR A 14 5.73 -13.05 10.86
CA THR A 14 6.15 -14.45 10.60
C THR A 14 7.54 -14.76 11.15
N THR A 15 8.44 -13.78 11.20
CA THR A 15 9.81 -13.99 11.66
C THR A 15 9.94 -13.87 13.17
N PHE A 16 9.29 -12.90 13.78
CA PHE A 16 9.45 -12.54 15.21
C PHE A 16 8.19 -12.79 16.04
N GLY A 17 7.05 -13.07 15.39
CA GLY A 17 5.79 -13.28 16.07
C GLY A 17 5.70 -14.63 16.76
N VAL A 18 4.88 -14.67 17.82
CA VAL A 18 4.52 -15.87 18.55
C VAL A 18 3.02 -16.02 18.49
N ALA A 19 2.55 -17.22 18.13
CA ALA A 19 1.14 -17.56 18.12
C ALA A 19 0.58 -17.59 19.57
N SER A 20 -0.75 -17.50 19.72
CA SER A 20 -1.40 -17.58 21.04
C SER A 20 -1.12 -18.88 21.81
N THR A 21 -0.67 -19.90 21.12
CA THR A 21 -0.24 -21.19 21.69
C THR A 21 1.18 -21.18 22.24
N GLY A 22 1.90 -20.05 22.15
CA GLY A 22 3.33 -19.94 22.48
C GLY A 22 4.28 -20.44 21.39
N THR A 23 3.77 -20.93 20.26
CA THR A 23 4.58 -21.44 19.15
C THR A 23 5.08 -20.29 18.30
N ALA A 24 6.36 -20.28 17.94
CA ALA A 24 6.91 -19.27 17.03
C ALA A 24 6.22 -19.38 15.65
N ILE A 25 5.75 -18.24 15.10
CA ILE A 25 5.03 -18.23 13.82
C ILE A 25 5.92 -18.74 12.68
N SER A 26 7.24 -18.52 12.78
CA SER A 26 8.24 -19.01 11.81
C SER A 26 8.28 -20.54 11.65
N THR A 27 7.78 -21.28 12.64
CA THR A 27 7.70 -22.75 12.58
C THR A 27 6.39 -23.28 12.01
N LEU A 28 5.43 -22.38 11.78
CA LEU A 28 4.14 -22.70 11.18
C LEU A 28 4.22 -22.57 9.65
N SER A 29 3.33 -23.27 8.95
CA SER A 29 3.26 -23.24 7.49
C SER A 29 1.83 -23.01 6.99
N GLY A 30 1.71 -22.52 5.76
CA GLY A 30 0.43 -22.32 5.07
C GLY A 30 -0.54 -21.39 5.81
N ALA A 31 -1.82 -21.77 5.87
CA ALA A 31 -2.88 -20.98 6.47
C ALA A 31 -2.67 -20.72 7.98
N ALA A 32 -2.05 -21.66 8.70
CA ALA A 32 -1.77 -21.53 10.12
C ALA A 32 -0.78 -20.38 10.39
N ALA A 33 0.30 -20.27 9.61
CA ALA A 33 1.26 -19.19 9.71
C ALA A 33 0.61 -17.83 9.40
N THR A 34 -0.18 -17.77 8.33
CA THR A 34 -0.87 -16.54 7.91
C THR A 34 -1.86 -16.05 8.97
N ASN A 35 -2.69 -16.96 9.50
CA ASN A 35 -3.69 -16.61 10.51
C ASN A 35 -3.04 -16.19 11.84
N ALA A 36 -1.96 -16.87 12.25
CA ALA A 36 -1.21 -16.49 13.44
C ALA A 36 -0.53 -15.12 13.27
N ALA A 37 0.05 -14.85 12.10
CA ALA A 37 0.65 -13.55 11.79
C ALA A 37 -0.39 -12.42 11.78
N LEU A 38 -1.56 -12.64 11.20
CA LEU A 38 -2.67 -11.68 11.23
C LEU A 38 -3.15 -11.40 12.65
N ALA A 39 -3.31 -12.44 13.47
CA ALA A 39 -3.69 -12.28 14.87
C ALA A 39 -2.61 -11.51 15.66
N TRP A 40 -1.34 -11.76 15.40
CA TRP A 40 -0.24 -11.04 16.02
C TRP A 40 -0.21 -9.55 15.64
N ILE A 41 -0.42 -9.23 14.35
CA ILE A 41 -0.55 -7.84 13.85
C ILE A 41 -1.77 -7.15 14.48
N GLY A 42 -2.87 -7.90 14.71
CA GLY A 42 -4.07 -7.41 15.38
C GLY A 42 -3.95 -7.22 16.89
N GLY A 43 -2.74 -7.41 17.46
CA GLY A 43 -2.49 -7.24 18.89
C GLY A 43 -2.81 -8.48 19.75
N GLY A 44 -2.89 -9.65 19.14
CA GLY A 44 -3.18 -10.93 19.79
C GLY A 44 -4.59 -11.44 19.53
N THR A 45 -4.93 -12.56 20.16
CA THR A 45 -6.26 -13.19 20.01
C THR A 45 -7.37 -12.41 20.73
N LEU A 46 -8.60 -12.55 20.27
CA LEU A 46 -9.78 -11.96 20.92
C LEU A 46 -9.91 -12.42 22.40
N ALA A 47 -9.54 -13.66 22.69
CA ALA A 47 -9.57 -14.21 24.05
C ALA A 47 -8.53 -13.55 24.98
N ALA A 48 -7.45 -12.98 24.44
CA ALA A 48 -6.42 -12.24 25.18
C ALA A 48 -6.64 -10.71 25.17
N GLY A 49 -7.82 -10.24 24.73
CA GLY A 49 -8.15 -8.82 24.64
C GLY A 49 -7.59 -8.13 23.38
N GLY A 50 -6.99 -8.87 22.45
CA GLY A 50 -6.54 -8.37 21.15
C GLY A 50 -7.67 -8.33 20.12
N GLY A 51 -7.40 -7.65 18.97
CA GLY A 51 -8.38 -7.54 17.89
C GLY A 51 -8.46 -8.76 16.96
N GLY A 52 -7.68 -9.80 17.23
CA GLY A 52 -7.65 -11.04 16.45
C GLY A 52 -7.24 -10.84 14.99
N MET A 53 -7.52 -11.82 14.16
CA MET A 53 -7.25 -11.77 12.71
C MET A 53 -8.02 -10.65 12.00
N ALA A 54 -9.26 -10.35 12.48
CA ALA A 54 -10.10 -9.31 11.86
C ALA A 54 -9.46 -7.93 11.99
N LEU A 55 -8.90 -7.57 13.16
CA LEU A 55 -8.18 -6.32 13.36
C LEU A 55 -6.86 -6.31 12.58
N GLY A 56 -6.16 -7.45 12.53
CA GLY A 56 -4.94 -7.58 11.72
C GLY A 56 -5.21 -7.35 10.24
N GLN A 57 -6.28 -7.91 9.69
CA GLN A 57 -6.74 -7.66 8.32
C GLN A 57 -7.14 -6.19 8.10
N THR A 58 -7.86 -5.60 9.08
CA THR A 58 -8.26 -4.20 9.03
C THR A 58 -7.04 -3.28 9.05
N LEU A 59 -6.06 -3.53 9.91
CA LEU A 59 -4.80 -2.77 9.94
C LEU A 59 -4.01 -2.89 8.64
N LEU A 60 -3.97 -4.08 8.03
CA LEU A 60 -3.36 -4.27 6.72
C LEU A 60 -4.14 -3.57 5.60
N ALA A 61 -5.46 -3.52 5.69
CA ALA A 61 -6.31 -2.78 4.77
C ALA A 61 -6.15 -1.25 4.92
N PHE A 62 -6.01 -0.76 6.15
CA PHE A 62 -5.71 0.64 6.45
C PHE A 62 -4.27 1.05 6.15
N ALA A 63 -3.36 0.12 5.94
CA ALA A 63 -2.01 0.42 5.44
C ALA A 63 -2.04 1.08 4.04
N GLY A 64 -3.24 1.35 3.53
CA GLY A 64 -3.56 2.18 2.39
C GLY A 64 -3.60 1.44 1.06
N PRO A 65 -3.73 2.18 -0.06
CA PRO A 65 -3.78 1.62 -1.42
C PRO A 65 -2.57 0.72 -1.76
N VAL A 66 -1.45 0.95 -1.09
CA VAL A 66 -0.24 0.11 -1.18
C VAL A 66 -0.50 -1.29 -0.60
N GLY A 67 -1.29 -1.41 0.46
CA GLY A 67 -1.73 -2.69 1.01
C GLY A 67 -2.55 -3.51 0.02
N TRP A 68 -3.41 -2.86 -0.72
CA TRP A 68 -4.24 -3.50 -1.75
C TRP A 68 -3.45 -3.97 -2.96
N THR A 69 -2.48 -3.16 -3.43
CA THR A 69 -1.64 -3.53 -4.58
C THR A 69 -0.69 -4.68 -4.26
N ILE A 70 -0.09 -4.68 -3.08
CA ILE A 70 0.82 -5.75 -2.64
C ILE A 70 0.04 -7.01 -2.28
N SER A 71 -1.08 -6.91 -1.55
CA SER A 71 -1.93 -8.05 -1.21
C SER A 71 -2.62 -8.62 -2.44
N GLY A 72 -3.08 -7.77 -3.37
CA GLY A 72 -3.69 -8.17 -4.64
C GLY A 72 -2.71 -8.89 -5.54
N VAL A 73 -1.47 -8.41 -5.65
CA VAL A 73 -0.44 -9.07 -6.46
C VAL A 73 -0.02 -10.40 -5.84
N SER A 74 0.20 -10.48 -4.53
CA SER A 74 0.60 -11.74 -3.88
C SER A 74 -0.52 -12.79 -3.89
N LEU A 75 -1.79 -12.38 -3.73
CA LEU A 75 -2.94 -13.27 -3.87
C LEU A 75 -3.15 -13.69 -5.33
N ALA A 76 -2.97 -12.77 -6.28
CA ALA A 76 -3.03 -13.08 -7.71
C ALA A 76 -1.93 -14.07 -8.10
N VAL A 77 -0.70 -13.87 -7.64
CA VAL A 77 0.43 -14.78 -7.94
C VAL A 77 0.19 -16.17 -7.36
N SER A 78 -0.18 -16.26 -6.08
CA SER A 78 -0.39 -17.57 -5.44
C SER A 78 -1.62 -18.32 -5.97
N GLY A 79 -2.69 -17.61 -6.33
CA GLY A 79 -3.91 -18.23 -6.88
C GLY A 79 -3.85 -18.50 -8.38
N LEU A 80 -3.20 -17.65 -9.17
CA LEU A 80 -3.09 -17.82 -10.63
C LEU A 80 -2.16 -18.96 -11.03
N VAL A 81 -1.09 -19.19 -10.27
CA VAL A 81 -0.11 -20.25 -10.58
C VAL A 81 -0.70 -21.66 -10.45
N PHE A 82 -1.72 -21.87 -9.60
CA PHE A 82 -2.27 -23.21 -9.34
C PHE A 82 -3.18 -23.77 -10.46
N TRP A 83 -3.81 -22.91 -11.29
CA TRP A 83 -4.90 -23.32 -12.19
C TRP A 83 -4.60 -23.21 -13.69
N ILE A 84 -3.34 -22.98 -14.07
CA ILE A 84 -2.98 -22.65 -15.46
C ILE A 84 -2.34 -23.82 -16.18
N SER A 85 -2.75 -23.98 -17.46
CA SER A 85 -2.08 -24.86 -18.43
C SER A 85 -0.58 -24.56 -18.47
N LYS A 86 0.25 -25.62 -18.56
CA LYS A 86 1.73 -25.53 -18.57
C LYS A 86 2.29 -24.48 -19.56
N SER A 87 1.60 -24.25 -20.69
CA SER A 87 1.99 -23.28 -21.73
C SER A 87 1.81 -21.82 -21.28
N ASN A 88 0.74 -21.51 -20.54
CA ASN A 88 0.42 -20.15 -20.14
C ASN A 88 1.07 -19.74 -18.80
N LYS A 89 1.60 -20.72 -18.06
CA LYS A 89 2.25 -20.50 -16.78
C LYS A 89 3.47 -19.60 -16.93
N LYS A 90 4.32 -19.85 -17.91
CA LYS A 90 5.54 -19.08 -18.17
C LYS A 90 5.25 -17.61 -18.51
N THR A 91 4.20 -17.36 -19.29
CA THR A 91 3.76 -15.99 -19.64
C THR A 91 3.37 -15.19 -18.40
N LEU A 92 2.54 -15.78 -17.53
CA LEU A 92 2.14 -15.12 -16.29
C LEU A 92 3.31 -14.96 -15.32
N GLU A 93 4.17 -15.96 -15.18
CA GLU A 93 5.39 -15.85 -14.39
C GLU A 93 6.24 -14.65 -14.85
N ASN A 94 6.42 -14.46 -16.17
CA ASN A 94 7.16 -13.32 -16.71
C ASN A 94 6.51 -11.98 -16.36
N ILE A 95 5.19 -11.86 -16.49
CA ILE A 95 4.46 -10.62 -16.11
C ILE A 95 4.69 -10.30 -14.63
N PHE A 96 4.55 -11.30 -13.75
CA PHE A 96 4.73 -11.10 -12.31
C PHE A 96 6.19 -10.86 -11.92
N ILE A 97 7.16 -11.51 -12.59
CA ILE A 97 8.58 -11.25 -12.40
C ILE A 97 8.90 -9.80 -12.77
N SER A 98 8.41 -9.31 -13.92
CA SER A 98 8.61 -7.94 -14.36
C SER A 98 8.00 -6.93 -13.38
N ALA A 99 6.79 -7.20 -12.89
CA ALA A 99 6.15 -6.39 -11.85
C ALA A 99 6.97 -6.40 -10.55
N GLY A 100 7.42 -7.56 -10.12
CA GLY A 100 8.24 -7.74 -8.92
C GLY A 100 9.57 -6.99 -9.01
N GLN A 101 10.29 -7.11 -10.09
CA GLN A 101 11.56 -6.40 -10.33
C GLN A 101 11.38 -4.88 -10.30
N ARG A 102 10.30 -4.37 -10.92
CA ARG A 102 9.94 -2.96 -10.84
C ARG A 102 9.66 -2.51 -9.40
N ASP A 103 8.93 -3.32 -8.64
CA ASP A 103 8.52 -2.97 -7.28
C ASP A 103 9.68 -3.06 -6.28
N ILE A 104 10.63 -3.98 -6.47
CA ILE A 104 11.87 -4.04 -5.70
C ILE A 104 12.61 -2.69 -5.75
N LYS A 105 12.77 -2.10 -6.94
CA LYS A 105 13.41 -0.77 -7.07
C LYS A 105 12.65 0.32 -6.31
N SER A 106 11.33 0.26 -6.28
CA SER A 106 10.51 1.19 -5.48
C SER A 106 10.70 1.00 -3.98
N TYR A 107 10.84 -0.24 -3.53
CA TYR A 107 11.09 -0.55 -2.12
C TYR A 107 12.51 -0.17 -1.68
N GLU A 108 13.51 -0.35 -2.54
CA GLU A 108 14.87 0.14 -2.28
C GLU A 108 14.86 1.67 -2.06
N LEU A 109 14.17 2.41 -2.93
CA LEU A 109 13.98 3.85 -2.73
C LEU A 109 13.25 4.18 -1.43
N ALA A 110 12.20 3.43 -1.10
CA ALA A 110 11.47 3.61 0.15
C ALA A 110 12.34 3.36 1.38
N ILE A 111 13.21 2.36 1.34
CA ILE A 111 14.15 2.06 2.43
C ILE A 111 15.13 3.23 2.64
N VAL A 112 15.67 3.81 1.56
CA VAL A 112 16.55 4.97 1.65
C VAL A 112 15.82 6.17 2.26
N GLU A 113 14.63 6.48 1.75
CA GLU A 113 13.78 7.57 2.25
C GLU A 113 13.42 7.37 3.73
N LEU A 114 13.11 6.13 4.15
CA LEU A 114 12.82 5.81 5.54
C LEU A 114 14.03 5.99 6.45
N LYS A 115 15.20 5.55 6.03
CA LYS A 115 16.44 5.72 6.81
C LYS A 115 16.75 7.20 7.03
N GLU A 116 16.64 8.01 6.00
CA GLU A 116 16.82 9.47 6.08
C GLU A 116 15.77 10.09 7.02
N ARG A 117 14.51 9.70 6.88
CA ARG A 117 13.40 10.20 7.72
C ARG A 117 13.62 9.85 9.19
N ILE A 118 14.04 8.64 9.49
CA ILE A 118 14.38 8.21 10.87
C ILE A 118 15.49 9.08 11.46
N ALA A 119 16.54 9.31 10.69
CA ALA A 119 17.66 10.16 11.15
C ALA A 119 17.18 11.60 11.46
N ARG A 120 16.36 12.18 10.57
CA ARG A 120 15.77 13.51 10.79
C ARG A 120 14.84 13.54 12.01
N VAL A 121 13.98 12.55 12.19
CA VAL A 121 13.07 12.47 13.36
C VAL A 121 13.87 12.39 14.68
N ILE A 122 14.98 11.66 14.69
CA ILE A 122 15.85 11.59 15.87
C ILE A 122 16.47 12.96 16.18
N ASP A 123 16.91 13.69 15.16
CA ASP A 123 17.47 15.03 15.32
C ASP A 123 16.41 16.04 15.78
N GLU A 124 15.25 16.07 15.11
CA GLU A 124 14.12 16.92 15.49
C GLU A 124 13.63 16.66 16.92
N ARG A 125 13.60 15.39 17.34
CA ARG A 125 13.27 15.05 18.73
C ARG A 125 14.22 15.68 19.74
N LYS A 126 15.54 15.69 19.44
CA LYS A 126 16.54 16.34 20.33
C LYS A 126 16.29 17.84 20.41
N LYS A 127 16.03 18.48 19.27
CA LYS A 127 15.73 19.93 19.21
C LYS A 127 14.45 20.27 19.96
N LEU A 128 13.40 19.47 19.79
CA LEU A 128 12.12 19.69 20.48
C LEU A 128 12.24 19.49 22.00
N ASN A 129 13.01 18.50 22.45
CA ASN A 129 13.26 18.32 23.88
C ASN A 129 14.02 19.53 24.48
N ALA A 130 15.07 20.00 23.79
CA ALA A 130 15.77 21.20 24.21
C ALA A 130 14.85 22.45 24.22
N ALA A 131 13.96 22.56 23.23
CA ALA A 131 12.97 23.64 23.17
C ALA A 131 11.99 23.61 24.35
N ILE A 132 11.56 22.40 24.78
CA ILE A 132 10.67 22.25 25.95
C ILE A 132 11.35 22.81 27.21
N ASP A 133 12.62 22.50 27.44
CA ASP A 133 13.39 22.97 28.59
C ASP A 133 13.47 24.52 28.59
N VAL A 134 13.67 25.12 27.42
CA VAL A 134 13.72 26.57 27.26
C VAL A 134 12.36 27.22 27.48
N ILE A 135 11.31 26.69 26.84
CA ILE A 135 9.93 27.22 26.93
C ILE A 135 9.44 27.20 28.39
N GLN A 136 9.78 26.21 29.17
CA GLN A 136 9.43 26.15 30.60
C GLN A 136 9.93 27.37 31.38
N THR A 137 10.98 28.04 30.94
CA THR A 137 11.49 29.26 31.57
C THR A 137 10.71 30.51 31.21
N PHE A 138 9.87 30.50 30.17
CA PHE A 138 9.11 31.69 29.70
C PHE A 138 7.87 31.99 30.54
N GLY A 139 7.44 31.06 31.38
CA GLY A 139 6.14 31.12 32.06
C GLY A 139 4.98 30.69 31.17
N THR A 140 3.76 30.86 31.69
CA THR A 140 2.53 30.41 31.02
C THR A 140 1.70 31.53 30.39
N ASP A 141 2.04 32.80 30.67
CA ASP A 141 1.32 33.96 30.14
C ASP A 141 2.11 34.62 29.00
N TYR A 142 1.59 34.45 27.79
CA TYR A 142 2.21 35.01 26.58
C TYR A 142 2.35 36.56 26.62
N SER A 143 1.43 37.25 27.28
CA SER A 143 1.46 38.70 27.36
C SER A 143 2.57 39.26 28.25
N LEU A 144 3.09 38.41 29.15
CA LEU A 144 4.21 38.76 30.05
C LEU A 144 5.57 38.37 29.48
N MET A 145 5.61 37.65 28.36
CA MET A 145 6.84 37.27 27.67
C MET A 145 7.49 38.47 27.01
N THR A 146 8.79 38.52 27.04
CA THR A 146 9.56 39.50 26.27
C THR A 146 9.40 39.22 24.78
N GLU A 147 9.59 40.26 23.94
CA GLU A 147 9.52 40.11 22.48
C GLU A 147 10.44 38.99 21.95
N ALA A 148 11.64 38.90 22.50
CA ALA A 148 12.60 37.82 22.17
C ALA A 148 12.02 36.44 22.49
N GLN A 149 11.40 36.24 23.66
CA GLN A 149 10.75 34.98 24.04
C GLN A 149 9.56 34.65 23.15
N GLN A 150 8.77 35.64 22.73
CA GLN A 150 7.66 35.44 21.80
C GLN A 150 8.14 34.95 20.42
N TYR A 151 9.23 35.56 19.89
CA TYR A 151 9.84 35.14 18.64
C TYR A 151 10.40 33.71 18.73
N GLU A 152 11.08 33.40 19.83
CA GLU A 152 11.66 32.09 20.06
C GLU A 152 10.58 31.01 20.20
N LEU A 153 9.50 31.29 20.92
CA LEU A 153 8.32 30.42 21.00
C LEU A 153 7.72 30.15 19.61
N GLY A 154 7.60 31.20 18.77
CA GLY A 154 7.14 31.08 17.39
C GLY A 154 8.04 30.15 16.56
N ALA A 155 9.36 30.22 16.73
CA ALA A 155 10.31 29.33 16.07
C ALA A 155 10.13 27.87 16.50
N TYR A 156 9.89 27.61 17.79
CA TYR A 156 9.62 26.26 18.30
C TYR A 156 8.29 25.69 17.81
N VAL A 157 7.25 26.53 17.69
CA VAL A 157 5.97 26.12 17.08
C VAL A 157 6.17 25.71 15.62
N ASN A 158 6.95 26.46 14.84
CA ASN A 158 7.28 26.12 13.47
C ASN A 158 8.09 24.82 13.37
N LEU A 159 9.03 24.59 14.29
CA LEU A 159 9.80 23.35 14.41
C LEU A 159 8.86 22.16 14.66
N MET A 160 7.90 22.29 15.57
CA MET A 160 6.91 21.25 15.86
C MET A 160 6.06 20.94 14.61
N TYR A 161 5.60 21.94 13.88
CA TYR A 161 4.83 21.77 12.65
C TYR A 161 5.64 21.01 11.58
N SER A 162 6.88 21.41 11.33
CA SER A 162 7.75 20.76 10.34
C SER A 162 8.06 19.32 10.72
N SER A 163 8.30 19.03 11.98
CA SER A 163 8.51 17.68 12.50
C SER A 163 7.26 16.81 12.34
N THR A 164 6.06 17.38 12.58
CA THR A 164 4.79 16.68 12.36
C THR A 164 4.57 16.36 10.89
N GLN A 165 4.86 17.31 9.99
CA GLN A 165 4.78 17.06 8.54
C GLN A 165 5.74 15.96 8.10
N LEU A 166 6.94 15.91 8.66
CA LEU A 166 7.91 14.85 8.37
C LEU A 166 7.38 13.46 8.74
N LEU A 167 6.63 13.35 9.85
CA LEU A 167 6.02 12.09 10.30
C LEU A 167 4.81 11.67 9.43
N THR A 168 4.02 12.62 8.97
CA THR A 168 2.75 12.38 8.26
C THR A 168 2.90 12.29 6.74
N SER A 169 3.99 12.82 6.18
CA SER A 169 4.24 12.81 4.74
C SER A 169 4.34 11.38 4.20
N PRO A 170 3.68 11.06 3.07
CA PRO A 170 3.73 9.72 2.49
C PRO A 170 5.15 9.39 1.99
N ILE A 171 5.50 8.11 2.05
CA ILE A 171 6.77 7.58 1.53
C ILE A 171 6.60 7.31 0.04
N ARG A 172 7.35 8.02 -0.81
CA ARG A 172 7.19 8.00 -2.27
C ARG A 172 7.35 6.60 -2.86
N GLY A 173 8.31 5.83 -2.39
CA GLY A 173 8.54 4.46 -2.86
C GLY A 173 7.40 3.50 -2.52
N LEU A 174 6.54 3.83 -1.54
CA LEU A 174 5.38 3.04 -1.13
C LEU A 174 4.06 3.57 -1.70
N MET A 175 4.08 4.67 -2.45
CA MET A 175 2.86 5.20 -3.07
C MET A 175 2.38 4.29 -4.20
N PRO A 176 1.05 4.16 -4.40
CA PRO A 176 0.51 3.41 -5.54
C PRO A 176 0.98 4.03 -6.85
N LYS A 177 1.28 3.19 -7.83
CA LYS A 177 1.71 3.62 -9.17
C LYS A 177 0.57 4.31 -9.92
N PHE A 178 -0.65 3.86 -9.65
CA PHE A 178 -1.89 4.46 -10.13
C PHE A 178 -2.81 4.65 -8.91
N SER A 179 -3.07 5.90 -8.55
CA SER A 179 -3.84 6.28 -7.38
C SER A 179 -5.34 6.37 -7.68
N ILE A 180 -6.15 6.48 -6.63
CA ILE A 180 -7.58 6.75 -6.77
C ILE A 180 -7.86 8.11 -7.45
N ASN A 181 -6.98 9.11 -7.22
CA ASN A 181 -7.07 10.40 -7.90
C ASN A 181 -6.75 10.27 -9.40
N ASP A 182 -5.79 9.41 -9.77
CA ASP A 182 -5.52 9.11 -11.19
C ASP A 182 -6.74 8.48 -11.86
N PHE A 183 -7.43 7.60 -11.14
CA PHE A 183 -8.65 6.96 -11.62
C PHE A 183 -9.75 7.99 -11.90
N TYR A 184 -10.05 8.88 -10.96
CA TYR A 184 -11.07 9.91 -11.17
C TYR A 184 -10.66 10.94 -12.22
N ASN A 185 -9.39 11.29 -12.32
CA ASN A 185 -8.89 12.13 -13.41
C ASN A 185 -9.05 11.45 -14.78
N PHE A 186 -8.86 10.14 -14.84
CA PHE A 186 -9.10 9.36 -16.06
C PHE A 186 -10.58 9.35 -16.43
N LEU A 187 -11.49 9.13 -15.47
CA LEU A 187 -12.93 9.19 -15.70
C LEU A 187 -13.37 10.55 -16.22
N SER A 188 -12.90 11.62 -15.59
CA SER A 188 -13.19 13.00 -16.01
C SER A 188 -12.68 13.31 -17.42
N TRP A 189 -11.54 12.73 -17.82
CA TRP A 189 -11.00 12.88 -19.16
C TRP A 189 -11.79 12.10 -20.20
N LYS A 190 -12.29 10.93 -19.85
CA LYS A 190 -13.07 10.05 -20.77
C LYS A 190 -14.40 10.67 -21.14
N ASP A 191 -15.01 11.47 -20.25
CA ASP A 191 -16.28 12.21 -20.42
C ASP A 191 -17.43 11.41 -21.08
N ASN A 192 -17.51 10.11 -20.75
CA ASN A 192 -18.51 9.19 -21.25
C ASN A 192 -19.21 8.51 -20.07
N LYS A 193 -20.51 8.75 -19.95
CA LYS A 193 -21.32 8.24 -18.82
C LYS A 193 -21.34 6.71 -18.75
N GLU A 194 -21.53 6.03 -19.88
CA GLU A 194 -21.59 4.57 -19.93
C GLU A 194 -20.24 3.94 -19.49
N THR A 195 -19.14 4.48 -19.99
CA THR A 195 -17.79 4.05 -19.57
C THR A 195 -17.55 4.36 -18.09
N SER A 196 -18.05 5.49 -17.58
CA SER A 196 -17.92 5.86 -16.16
C SER A 196 -18.66 4.90 -15.26
N ASP A 197 -19.87 4.47 -15.61
CA ASP A 197 -20.65 3.51 -14.83
C ASP A 197 -19.94 2.14 -14.77
N ILE A 198 -19.42 1.65 -15.90
CA ILE A 198 -18.61 0.43 -15.96
C ILE A 198 -17.35 0.58 -15.12
N CYS A 199 -16.63 1.69 -15.23
CA CYS A 199 -15.41 1.93 -14.47
C CYS A 199 -15.67 1.96 -12.97
N GLU A 200 -16.75 2.56 -12.48
CA GLU A 200 -17.09 2.55 -11.05
C GLU A 200 -17.46 1.15 -10.55
N GLU A 201 -18.21 0.36 -11.34
CA GLU A 201 -18.50 -1.03 -11.01
C GLU A 201 -17.21 -1.85 -10.84
N TYR A 202 -16.27 -1.71 -11.78
CA TYR A 202 -15.00 -2.46 -11.80
C TYR A 202 -13.82 -1.72 -11.20
N LYS A 203 -14.02 -0.62 -10.49
CA LYS A 203 -12.99 0.26 -9.93
C LYS A 203 -11.85 -0.46 -9.22
N LYS A 204 -12.19 -1.44 -8.37
CA LYS A 204 -11.17 -2.19 -7.62
C LYS A 204 -10.25 -2.99 -8.54
N VAL A 205 -10.82 -3.65 -9.55
CA VAL A 205 -10.06 -4.41 -10.54
C VAL A 205 -9.21 -3.48 -11.38
N ILE A 206 -9.78 -2.38 -11.85
CA ILE A 206 -9.05 -1.39 -12.66
C ILE A 206 -7.86 -0.84 -11.85
N LEU A 207 -8.07 -0.42 -10.60
CA LEU A 207 -7.00 0.05 -9.73
C LEU A 207 -5.92 -1.02 -9.46
N MET A 208 -6.31 -2.28 -9.28
CA MET A 208 -5.38 -3.39 -9.09
C MET A 208 -4.56 -3.62 -10.36
N LEU A 209 -5.21 -3.75 -11.50
CA LEU A 209 -4.55 -4.07 -12.77
C LEU A 209 -3.68 -2.91 -13.28
N THR A 210 -4.11 -1.66 -13.14
CA THR A 210 -3.27 -0.50 -13.48
C THR A 210 -2.01 -0.43 -12.63
N ASN A 211 -2.09 -0.76 -11.34
CA ASN A 211 -0.90 -0.84 -10.49
C ASN A 211 0.00 -2.03 -10.85
N LEU A 212 -0.59 -3.20 -11.13
CA LEU A 212 0.16 -4.38 -11.57
C LEU A 212 0.89 -4.13 -12.89
N LEU A 213 0.18 -3.60 -13.88
CA LEU A 213 0.66 -3.43 -15.25
C LEU A 213 1.39 -2.11 -15.50
N TYR A 214 1.55 -1.26 -14.47
CA TYR A 214 2.24 0.00 -14.61
C TYR A 214 3.68 -0.21 -15.16
N LYS A 215 3.98 0.38 -16.33
CA LYS A 215 5.25 0.21 -17.07
C LYS A 215 5.57 -1.25 -17.45
N ILE A 216 4.55 -2.06 -17.65
CA ILE A 216 4.67 -3.40 -18.21
C ILE A 216 3.91 -3.40 -19.52
N GLU A 217 4.60 -3.67 -20.59
CA GLU A 217 4.02 -3.83 -21.91
C GLU A 217 3.65 -5.28 -22.11
N LEU A 218 2.43 -5.53 -22.59
CA LEU A 218 1.93 -6.85 -22.90
C LEU A 218 1.57 -6.93 -24.37
N ASP A 219 1.94 -8.02 -25.00
CA ASP A 219 1.41 -8.36 -26.32
C ASP A 219 -0.03 -8.87 -26.22
N ASP A 220 -0.72 -9.02 -27.37
CA ASP A 220 -2.11 -9.43 -27.40
C ASP A 220 -2.34 -10.85 -26.87
N LYS A 221 -1.34 -11.74 -27.00
CA LYS A 221 -1.41 -13.11 -26.44
C LYS A 221 -1.30 -13.07 -24.94
N GLU A 222 -0.42 -12.26 -24.41
CA GLU A 222 -0.20 -12.05 -22.97
C GLU A 222 -1.44 -11.44 -22.32
N LYS A 223 -2.09 -10.46 -22.96
CA LYS A 223 -3.36 -9.88 -22.51
C LYS A 223 -4.44 -10.94 -22.40
N ILE A 224 -4.62 -11.76 -23.43
CA ILE A 224 -5.62 -12.85 -23.44
C ILE A 224 -5.31 -13.88 -22.33
N VAL A 225 -4.04 -14.24 -22.13
CA VAL A 225 -3.64 -15.19 -21.08
C VAL A 225 -3.93 -14.61 -19.71
N LEU A 226 -3.59 -13.34 -19.46
CA LEU A 226 -3.85 -12.65 -18.21
C LEU A 226 -5.37 -12.58 -17.92
N TRP A 227 -6.17 -12.12 -18.90
CA TRP A 227 -7.62 -12.04 -18.76
C TRP A 227 -8.27 -13.41 -18.45
N LYS A 228 -7.95 -14.45 -19.22
CA LYS A 228 -8.47 -15.81 -18.99
C LYS A 228 -8.11 -16.35 -17.60
N SER A 229 -6.94 -16.00 -17.12
CA SER A 229 -6.46 -16.42 -15.81
C SER A 229 -7.16 -15.71 -14.67
N LEU A 230 -7.36 -14.40 -14.79
CA LEU A 230 -8.13 -13.60 -13.83
C LEU A 230 -9.60 -14.07 -13.78
N ARG A 231 -10.23 -14.29 -14.94
CA ARG A 231 -11.62 -14.76 -15.03
C ARG A 231 -11.85 -16.12 -14.37
N LYS A 232 -10.84 -17.00 -14.37
CA LYS A 232 -10.91 -18.32 -13.72
C LYS A 232 -10.62 -18.26 -12.22
N ASN A 233 -10.04 -17.18 -11.73
CA ASN A 233 -9.67 -17.05 -10.33
C ASN A 233 -10.84 -16.54 -9.48
N LYS A 234 -11.68 -17.47 -9.00
CA LYS A 234 -12.82 -17.15 -8.15
C LYS A 234 -12.45 -16.35 -6.91
N GLN A 235 -11.33 -16.67 -6.25
CA GLN A 235 -10.93 -15.97 -5.02
C GLN A 235 -10.69 -14.48 -5.25
N ILE A 236 -10.04 -14.12 -6.37
CA ILE A 236 -9.82 -12.71 -6.73
C ILE A 236 -11.16 -12.04 -7.04
N LEU A 237 -11.98 -12.66 -7.90
CA LEU A 237 -13.26 -12.09 -8.30
C LEU A 237 -14.21 -11.93 -7.11
N ASP A 238 -14.30 -12.93 -6.23
CA ASP A 238 -15.13 -12.91 -5.03
C ASP A 238 -14.64 -11.82 -4.04
N SER A 239 -13.33 -11.67 -3.87
CA SER A 239 -12.76 -10.61 -3.01
C SER A 239 -13.11 -9.20 -3.52
N MET A 240 -13.33 -9.06 -4.80
CA MET A 240 -13.71 -7.82 -5.46
C MET A 240 -15.23 -7.69 -5.66
N LYS A 241 -15.99 -8.71 -5.31
CA LYS A 241 -17.46 -8.81 -5.52
C LYS A 241 -17.85 -8.78 -6.99
N ILE A 242 -17.05 -9.39 -7.87
CA ILE A 242 -17.26 -9.45 -9.31
C ILE A 242 -17.61 -10.86 -9.73
N SER A 243 -18.61 -11.00 -10.59
CA SER A 243 -18.97 -12.28 -11.21
C SER A 243 -18.03 -12.59 -12.39
N SER A 244 -17.60 -13.85 -12.50
CA SER A 244 -16.85 -14.31 -13.67
C SER A 244 -17.61 -14.22 -14.99
N LYS A 245 -18.95 -14.10 -14.93
CA LYS A 245 -19.80 -13.93 -16.11
C LYS A 245 -19.79 -12.51 -16.66
N THR A 246 -19.70 -11.51 -15.75
CA THR A 246 -19.69 -10.09 -16.10
C THR A 246 -18.28 -9.56 -16.34
N PHE A 247 -17.24 -10.28 -15.92
CA PHE A 247 -15.86 -9.92 -16.16
C PHE A 247 -15.46 -10.19 -17.61
N ASN A 248 -15.57 -9.18 -18.47
CA ASN A 248 -15.21 -9.22 -19.90
C ASN A 248 -13.79 -8.67 -20.15
N ASP A 249 -13.32 -8.73 -21.40
CA ASP A 249 -12.00 -8.29 -21.83
C ASP A 249 -11.88 -6.77 -21.99
N GLU A 250 -12.99 -6.06 -22.17
CA GLU A 250 -13.06 -4.59 -22.23
C GLU A 250 -12.42 -3.93 -20.99
N ILE A 251 -12.48 -4.62 -19.84
CA ILE A 251 -11.84 -4.12 -18.61
C ILE A 251 -10.32 -3.98 -18.78
N LEU A 252 -9.67 -4.89 -19.51
CA LEU A 252 -8.25 -4.75 -19.82
C LEU A 252 -7.96 -3.57 -20.73
N ASP A 253 -8.82 -3.34 -21.73
CA ASP A 253 -8.67 -2.19 -22.62
C ASP A 253 -8.81 -0.88 -21.85
N ILE A 254 -9.77 -0.79 -20.94
CA ILE A 254 -9.90 0.34 -20.00
C ILE A 254 -8.64 0.51 -19.15
N VAL A 255 -8.06 -0.57 -18.65
CA VAL A 255 -6.81 -0.54 -17.85
C VAL A 255 -5.64 0.04 -18.68
N PHE A 256 -5.48 -0.39 -19.92
CA PHE A 256 -4.42 0.13 -20.79
C PHE A 256 -4.66 1.59 -21.20
N GLU A 257 -5.90 1.98 -21.46
CA GLU A 257 -6.25 3.38 -21.69
C GLU A 257 -5.94 4.27 -20.48
N ALA A 258 -6.29 3.80 -19.28
CA ALA A 258 -5.99 4.52 -18.05
C ALA A 258 -4.49 4.67 -17.80
N LEU A 259 -3.70 3.64 -18.13
CA LEU A 259 -2.24 3.71 -18.06
C LEU A 259 -1.66 4.66 -19.09
N LYS A 260 -2.15 4.62 -20.34
CA LYS A 260 -1.76 5.54 -21.41
C LYS A 260 -2.01 6.99 -21.01
N PHE A 261 -3.23 7.28 -20.54
CA PHE A 261 -3.60 8.60 -20.01
C PHE A 261 -2.64 9.07 -18.91
N LYS A 262 -2.27 8.19 -17.97
CA LYS A 262 -1.33 8.53 -16.91
C LYS A 262 0.07 8.83 -17.43
N TYR A 263 0.54 8.12 -18.44
CA TYR A 263 1.86 8.35 -19.03
C TYR A 263 1.93 9.67 -19.78
N GLU A 264 0.91 9.98 -20.55
CA GLU A 264 0.83 11.22 -21.34
C GLU A 264 0.76 12.47 -20.44
N ARG A 265 0.05 12.42 -19.30
CA ARG A 265 -0.02 13.54 -18.34
C ARG A 265 1.28 13.81 -17.57
N LYS A 266 2.20 12.87 -17.50
CA LYS A 266 3.51 13.09 -16.86
C LYS A 266 4.51 13.83 -17.73
N THR A 267 4.14 14.12 -18.96
CA THR A 267 5.02 14.79 -19.94
C THR A 267 4.85 16.32 -19.93
N TYR A 268 4.00 16.88 -19.03
CA TYR A 268 3.78 18.33 -18.86
C TYR A 268 4.15 18.82 -17.47
#